data_a7498c9299fd18665d5390b1b68f6242
#
_entry.id   a7498c9299fd18665d5390b1b68f6242
#
_cell.length_a   1.000
_cell.length_b   1.000
_cell.length_c   1.000
_cell.angle_alpha   90.00
_cell.angle_beta   90.00
_cell.angle_gamma   90.00
#
_symmetry.space_group_name_H-M   'P 1'
#
loop_
_entity.id
_entity.type
_entity.pdbx_description
1 polymer ?
#
loop_
_entity_poly.entity_id
_entity_poly.type
_entity_poly.pdbx_seq_one_letter_code
_entity_poly.pdbx_strand_id
1 'polypeptide(L)'
;MNIYFSGSIYGGRQKLESYKKLVKELTKFGNVLDEEVADDNVLIREECISDNDVFESLVNRLSQADLVFAEVTVPSLGVGYELGYADSHNKRIICVYDKAITPKITTMLRGNNRLKIIPYTDINEIIINLENILKEED
;
A
#
# COMPACT_ATOMS: atom_id res chain seq x y z
N MET A 1 5.04 -1.12 15.76
CA MET A 1 3.93 -1.24 14.78
C MET A 1 4.46 -1.90 13.52
N ASN A 2 3.78 -2.93 13.05
CA ASN A 2 4.06 -3.59 11.79
C ASN A 2 3.21 -2.96 10.68
N ILE A 3 3.85 -2.46 9.65
CA ILE A 3 3.20 -1.78 8.52
C ILE A 3 3.38 -2.63 7.27
N TYR A 4 2.28 -3.03 6.65
CA TYR A 4 2.31 -3.65 5.33
C TYR A 4 2.11 -2.55 4.27
N PHE A 5 3.11 -2.36 3.40
CA PHE A 5 3.00 -1.40 2.30
C PHE A 5 2.49 -2.11 1.05
N SER A 6 1.43 -1.58 0.45
CA SER A 6 0.80 -2.13 -0.76
C SER A 6 0.86 -1.11 -1.90
N GLY A 7 1.33 -1.54 -3.05
CA GLY A 7 1.41 -0.75 -4.27
C GLY A 7 1.44 -1.63 -5.51
N SER A 8 1.12 -1.07 -6.67
CA SER A 8 1.06 -1.82 -7.92
C SER A 8 2.41 -2.40 -8.32
N ILE A 9 2.43 -3.69 -8.63
CA ILE A 9 3.55 -4.41 -9.24
C ILE A 9 3.16 -4.76 -10.69
N TYR A 10 2.24 -5.69 -10.89
CA TYR A 10 1.82 -6.15 -12.22
C TYR A 10 0.84 -5.20 -12.92
N GLY A 11 0.10 -4.38 -12.19
CA GLY A 11 -0.80 -3.37 -12.76
C GLY A 11 -0.09 -2.17 -13.38
N GLY A 12 1.22 -2.01 -13.11
CA GLY A 12 2.08 -0.93 -13.59
C GLY A 12 2.95 -0.35 -12.49
N ARG A 13 4.07 0.24 -12.89
CA ARG A 13 5.10 0.77 -11.96
C ARG A 13 5.24 2.30 -12.03
N GLN A 14 4.21 3.02 -12.53
CA GLN A 14 4.26 4.46 -12.76
C GLN A 14 4.50 5.28 -11.49
N LYS A 15 4.14 4.75 -10.33
CA LYS A 15 4.31 5.40 -9.02
C LYS A 15 5.47 4.87 -8.19
N LEU A 16 6.41 4.14 -8.80
CA LEU A 16 7.55 3.52 -8.09
C LEU A 16 8.34 4.51 -7.25
N GLU A 17 8.62 5.71 -7.78
CA GLU A 17 9.37 6.73 -7.04
C GLU A 17 8.60 7.22 -5.80
N SER A 18 7.27 7.31 -5.90
CA SER A 18 6.41 7.60 -4.74
C SER A 18 6.44 6.46 -3.72
N TYR A 19 6.46 5.20 -4.17
CA TYR A 19 6.59 4.04 -3.27
C TYR A 19 7.89 4.09 -2.47
N LYS A 20 9.01 4.41 -3.12
CA LYS A 20 10.31 4.55 -2.47
C LYS A 20 10.30 5.61 -1.38
N LYS A 21 9.71 6.77 -1.66
CA LYS A 21 9.57 7.85 -0.67
C LYS A 21 8.69 7.45 0.50
N LEU A 22 7.55 6.82 0.23
CA LEU A 22 6.61 6.37 1.26
C LEU A 22 7.24 5.30 2.16
N VAL A 23 7.84 4.28 1.58
CA VAL A 23 8.50 3.20 2.35
C VAL A 23 9.60 3.77 3.23
N LYS A 24 10.47 4.63 2.69
CA LYS A 24 11.53 5.30 3.45
C LYS A 24 10.98 6.08 4.64
N GLU A 25 9.89 6.81 4.45
CA GLU A 25 9.30 7.60 5.54
C GLU A 25 8.59 6.70 6.56
N LEU A 26 7.84 5.69 6.11
CA LEU A 26 7.12 4.75 6.97
C LEU A 26 8.07 3.99 7.92
N THR A 27 9.29 3.67 7.49
CA THR A 27 10.28 3.00 8.33
C THR A 27 10.66 3.77 9.59
N LYS A 28 10.41 5.09 9.63
CA LYS A 28 10.61 5.90 10.84
C LYS A 28 9.54 5.67 11.90
N PHE A 29 8.39 5.11 11.52
CA PHE A 29 7.23 4.92 12.39
C PHE A 29 6.97 3.47 12.77
N GLY A 30 7.58 2.51 12.06
CA GLY A 30 7.39 1.10 12.34
C GLY A 30 8.21 0.20 11.44
N ASN A 31 7.99 -1.09 11.60
CA ASN A 31 8.60 -2.12 10.78
C ASN A 31 7.77 -2.32 9.50
N VAL A 32 8.34 -1.99 8.34
CA VAL A 32 7.68 -2.18 7.04
C VAL A 32 7.91 -3.60 6.55
N LEU A 33 6.83 -4.37 6.43
CA LEU A 33 6.87 -5.81 6.16
C LEU A 33 7.04 -6.17 4.67
N ASP A 34 6.68 -5.27 3.75
CA ASP A 34 6.73 -5.49 2.30
C ASP A 34 7.46 -4.35 1.57
N GLU A 35 8.72 -4.16 1.93
CA GLU A 35 9.57 -3.14 1.29
C GLU A 35 9.85 -3.45 -0.19
N GLU A 36 9.75 -4.71 -0.59
CA GLU A 36 10.06 -5.16 -1.95
C GLU A 36 9.16 -4.49 -3.01
N VAL A 37 7.97 -4.04 -2.66
CA VAL A 37 7.10 -3.27 -3.56
C VAL A 37 7.80 -2.02 -4.10
N ALA A 38 8.68 -1.42 -3.29
CA ALA A 38 9.49 -0.26 -3.68
C ALA A 38 10.83 -0.66 -4.38
N ASP A 39 11.09 -1.95 -4.60
CA ASP A 39 12.29 -2.43 -5.27
C ASP A 39 12.13 -2.36 -6.79
N ASP A 40 13.13 -1.82 -7.49
CA ASP A 40 13.16 -1.78 -8.96
C ASP A 40 13.11 -3.19 -9.59
N ASN A 41 13.61 -4.20 -8.89
CA ASN A 41 13.78 -5.56 -9.39
C ASN A 41 12.73 -6.56 -8.85
N VAL A 42 11.64 -6.09 -8.25
CA VAL A 42 10.64 -6.97 -7.62
C VAL A 42 10.07 -8.01 -8.60
N LEU A 43 9.78 -7.62 -9.84
CA LEU A 43 9.27 -8.54 -10.86
C LEU A 43 10.27 -9.64 -11.21
N ILE A 44 11.56 -9.30 -11.31
CA ILE A 44 12.64 -10.26 -11.58
C ILE A 44 12.78 -11.24 -10.40
N ARG A 45 12.67 -10.76 -9.16
CA ARG A 45 12.72 -11.61 -7.96
C ARG A 45 11.55 -12.58 -7.92
N GLU A 46 10.33 -12.11 -8.21
CA GLU A 46 9.13 -12.93 -8.20
C GLU A 46 9.13 -13.99 -9.30
N GLU A 47 9.75 -13.73 -10.46
CA GLU A 47 9.93 -14.72 -11.52
C GLU A 47 10.78 -15.93 -11.09
N CYS A 48 11.67 -15.76 -10.11
CA CYS A 48 12.53 -16.82 -9.58
C CYS A 48 11.85 -17.66 -8.48
N ILE A 49 10.65 -17.30 -8.05
CA ILE A 49 9.90 -17.95 -6.95
C ILE A 49 8.56 -18.42 -7.50
N SER A 50 8.04 -19.55 -7.01
CA SER A 50 6.73 -20.02 -7.41
C SER A 50 5.62 -19.05 -6.98
N ASP A 51 4.54 -18.98 -7.75
CA ASP A 51 3.38 -18.15 -7.42
C ASP A 51 2.81 -18.49 -6.05
N ASN A 52 2.75 -19.79 -5.71
CA ASN A 52 2.29 -20.23 -4.40
C ASN A 52 3.19 -19.70 -3.27
N ASP A 53 4.50 -19.75 -3.43
CA ASP A 53 5.45 -19.28 -2.42
C ASP A 53 5.38 -17.75 -2.25
N VAL A 54 5.21 -17.00 -3.34
CA VAL A 54 4.99 -15.54 -3.29
C VAL A 54 3.69 -15.25 -2.54
N PHE A 55 2.60 -15.91 -2.90
CA PHE A 55 1.29 -15.75 -2.24
C PHE A 55 1.37 -16.03 -0.74
N GLU A 56 1.91 -17.17 -0.33
CA GLU A 56 2.04 -17.55 1.07
C GLU A 56 2.89 -16.54 1.86
N SER A 57 3.98 -16.06 1.28
CA SER A 57 4.84 -15.04 1.89
C SER A 57 4.11 -13.72 2.10
N LEU A 58 3.36 -13.24 1.10
CA LEU A 58 2.61 -11.99 1.18
C LEU A 58 1.48 -12.09 2.20
N VAL A 59 0.71 -13.17 2.18
CA VAL A 59 -0.40 -13.40 3.14
C VAL A 59 0.14 -13.50 4.57
N ASN A 60 1.27 -14.17 4.77
CA ASN A 60 1.90 -14.26 6.09
C ASN A 60 2.30 -12.87 6.63
N ARG A 61 2.94 -12.04 5.80
CA ARG A 61 3.30 -10.67 6.19
C ARG A 61 2.05 -9.82 6.45
N LEU A 62 1.07 -9.91 5.58
CA LEU A 62 -0.19 -9.17 5.71
C LEU A 62 -0.93 -9.55 7.00
N SER A 63 -0.90 -10.83 7.38
CA SER A 63 -1.51 -11.30 8.63
C SER A 63 -0.86 -10.70 9.89
N GLN A 64 0.43 -10.39 9.82
CA GLN A 64 1.21 -9.80 10.91
C GLN A 64 1.09 -8.28 11.00
N ALA A 65 0.51 -7.63 10.00
CA ALA A 65 0.40 -6.18 9.96
C ALA A 65 -0.61 -5.63 10.98
N ASP A 66 -0.23 -4.54 11.64
CA ASP A 66 -1.13 -3.71 12.44
C ASP A 66 -1.83 -2.68 11.54
N LEU A 67 -1.15 -2.24 10.48
CA LEU A 67 -1.59 -1.25 9.53
C LEU A 67 -1.24 -1.69 8.11
N VAL A 68 -2.19 -1.55 7.19
CA VAL A 68 -1.94 -1.61 5.75
C VAL A 68 -1.95 -0.19 5.19
N PHE A 69 -0.82 0.22 4.63
CA PHE A 69 -0.67 1.51 3.97
C PHE A 69 -0.53 1.28 2.46
N ALA A 70 -1.50 1.75 1.68
CA ALA A 70 -1.56 1.50 0.24
C ALA A 70 -1.48 2.77 -0.58
N GLU A 71 -0.69 2.75 -1.65
CA GLU A 71 -0.72 3.77 -2.69
C GLU A 71 -1.50 3.19 -3.88
N VAL A 72 -2.70 3.74 -4.15
CA VAL A 72 -3.70 3.14 -5.04
C VAL A 72 -3.97 3.94 -6.31
N THR A 73 -3.03 4.80 -6.73
CA THR A 73 -3.16 5.58 -7.97
C THR A 73 -3.28 4.68 -9.20
N VAL A 74 -2.42 3.66 -9.29
CA VAL A 74 -2.42 2.71 -10.41
C VAL A 74 -3.36 1.55 -10.07
N PRO A 75 -4.39 1.29 -10.89
CA PRO A 75 -5.26 0.13 -10.70
C PRO A 75 -4.46 -1.18 -10.66
N SER A 76 -4.70 -1.99 -9.64
CA SER A 76 -4.00 -3.25 -9.45
C SER A 76 -4.92 -4.29 -8.81
N LEU A 77 -5.06 -5.44 -9.45
CA LEU A 77 -5.83 -6.56 -8.91
C LEU A 77 -5.20 -7.09 -7.62
N GLY A 78 -3.85 -7.17 -7.58
CA GLY A 78 -3.13 -7.63 -6.39
C GLY A 78 -3.35 -6.73 -5.19
N VAL A 79 -3.24 -5.41 -5.38
CA VAL A 79 -3.53 -4.43 -4.31
C VAL A 79 -4.98 -4.55 -3.84
N GLY A 80 -5.94 -4.66 -4.77
CA GLY A 80 -7.35 -4.84 -4.42
C GLY A 80 -7.59 -6.10 -3.59
N TYR A 81 -6.94 -7.22 -3.95
CA TYR A 81 -7.00 -8.47 -3.20
C TYR A 81 -6.46 -8.31 -1.77
N GLU A 82 -5.29 -7.70 -1.63
CA GLU A 82 -4.64 -7.45 -0.33
C GLU A 82 -5.51 -6.56 0.58
N LEU A 83 -6.09 -5.50 0.02
CA LEU A 83 -6.97 -4.60 0.78
C LEU A 83 -8.26 -5.30 1.22
N GLY A 84 -8.86 -6.11 0.36
CA GLY A 84 -10.04 -6.92 0.70
C GLY A 84 -9.74 -7.95 1.79
N TYR A 85 -8.58 -8.60 1.71
CA TYR A 85 -8.10 -9.50 2.76
C TYR A 85 -7.94 -8.76 4.10
N ALA A 86 -7.23 -7.64 4.08
CA ALA A 86 -6.98 -6.83 5.26
C ALA A 86 -8.28 -6.33 5.92
N ASP A 87 -9.22 -5.85 5.12
CA ASP A 87 -10.52 -5.39 5.59
C ASP A 87 -11.34 -6.52 6.23
N SER A 88 -11.36 -7.70 5.62
CA SER A 88 -12.04 -8.87 6.18
C SER A 88 -11.43 -9.37 7.49
N HIS A 89 -10.19 -9.02 7.78
CA HIS A 89 -9.48 -9.34 9.02
C HIS A 89 -9.40 -8.15 9.98
N ASN A 90 -10.23 -7.13 9.78
CA ASN A 90 -10.33 -5.93 10.63
C ASN A 90 -8.99 -5.20 10.81
N LYS A 91 -8.15 -5.20 9.79
CA LYS A 91 -6.91 -4.43 9.80
C LYS A 91 -7.21 -2.95 9.59
N ARG A 92 -6.43 -2.09 10.22
CA ARG A 92 -6.45 -0.66 9.90
C ARG A 92 -5.90 -0.43 8.50
N ILE A 93 -6.59 0.34 7.66
CA ILE A 93 -6.21 0.56 6.26
C ILE A 93 -6.19 2.04 5.95
N ILE A 94 -5.07 2.51 5.40
CA ILE A 94 -4.91 3.87 4.88
C ILE A 94 -4.53 3.76 3.41
N CYS A 95 -5.31 4.40 2.54
CA CYS A 95 -5.04 4.48 1.11
C CYS A 95 -4.73 5.93 0.72
N VAL A 96 -3.68 6.13 -0.06
CA VAL A 96 -3.35 7.42 -0.66
C VAL A 96 -3.35 7.30 -2.18
N TYR A 97 -3.72 8.37 -2.88
CA TYR A 97 -3.72 8.37 -4.35
C TYR A 97 -3.51 9.77 -4.93
N ASP A 98 -2.85 9.82 -6.06
CA ASP A 98 -2.64 11.04 -6.85
C ASP A 98 -3.91 11.36 -7.66
N LYS A 99 -4.67 12.34 -7.19
CA LYS A 99 -5.93 12.75 -7.82
C LYS A 99 -5.76 13.47 -9.15
N ALA A 100 -4.57 13.95 -9.47
CA ALA A 100 -4.28 14.55 -10.78
C ALA A 100 -4.16 13.47 -11.87
N ILE A 101 -3.65 12.29 -11.51
CA ILE A 101 -3.52 11.14 -12.42
C ILE A 101 -4.79 10.30 -12.43
N THR A 102 -5.32 9.99 -11.24
CA THR A 102 -6.52 9.17 -11.06
C THR A 102 -7.56 9.96 -10.28
N PRO A 103 -8.41 10.77 -10.97
CA PRO A 103 -9.39 11.63 -10.29
C PRO A 103 -10.41 10.85 -9.47
N LYS A 104 -10.65 9.60 -9.83
CA LYS A 104 -11.66 8.76 -9.19
C LYS A 104 -11.17 7.31 -9.10
N ILE A 105 -10.81 6.89 -7.91
CA ILE A 105 -10.48 5.48 -7.62
C ILE A 105 -11.74 4.60 -7.61
N THR A 106 -11.56 3.29 -7.58
CA THR A 106 -12.66 2.32 -7.58
C THR A 106 -13.70 2.56 -6.49
N THR A 107 -14.98 2.36 -6.83
CA THR A 107 -16.10 2.41 -5.88
C THR A 107 -15.92 1.45 -4.69
N MET A 108 -15.24 0.34 -4.88
CA MET A 108 -15.00 -0.65 -3.82
C MET A 108 -14.16 -0.08 -2.67
N LEU A 109 -13.27 0.88 -2.97
CA LEU A 109 -12.52 1.58 -1.94
C LEU A 109 -13.28 2.82 -1.45
N ARG A 110 -13.77 3.65 -2.36
CA ARG A 110 -14.47 4.90 -2.01
C ARG A 110 -15.73 4.70 -1.17
N GLY A 111 -16.44 3.60 -1.39
CA GLY A 111 -17.69 3.28 -0.67
C GLY A 111 -17.45 2.58 0.67
N ASN A 112 -16.22 2.18 0.98
CA ASN A 112 -15.92 1.50 2.24
C ASN A 112 -15.50 2.49 3.33
N ASN A 113 -16.41 2.80 4.25
CA ASN A 113 -16.20 3.77 5.32
C ASN A 113 -15.20 3.30 6.40
N ARG A 114 -14.75 2.05 6.36
CA ARG A 114 -13.71 1.54 7.26
C ARG A 114 -12.30 1.90 6.82
N LEU A 115 -12.14 2.35 5.57
CA LEU A 115 -10.86 2.75 5.02
C LEU A 115 -10.67 4.27 5.15
N LYS A 116 -9.48 4.68 5.56
CA LYS A 116 -9.07 6.07 5.46
C LYS A 116 -8.48 6.32 4.07
N ILE A 117 -9.06 7.24 3.30
CA ILE A 117 -8.65 7.52 1.92
C ILE A 117 -8.25 8.99 1.80
N ILE A 118 -7.01 9.21 1.36
CA ILE A 118 -6.39 10.54 1.30
C ILE A 118 -5.92 10.84 -0.12
N PRO A 119 -6.57 11.79 -0.82
CA PRO A 119 -6.06 12.27 -2.10
C PRO A 119 -4.86 13.20 -1.90
N TYR A 120 -3.94 13.20 -2.85
CA TYR A 120 -2.83 14.14 -2.93
C TYR A 120 -2.59 14.61 -4.37
N THR A 121 -1.82 15.67 -4.55
CA THR A 121 -1.31 16.11 -5.85
C THR A 121 0.22 16.00 -5.92
N ASP A 122 0.90 16.21 -4.79
CA ASP A 122 2.32 16.00 -4.62
C ASP A 122 2.53 15.03 -3.43
N ILE A 123 3.31 13.97 -3.65
CA ILE A 123 3.57 12.96 -2.61
C ILE A 123 4.16 13.57 -1.34
N ASN A 124 4.86 14.69 -1.44
CA ASN A 124 5.42 15.39 -0.29
C ASN A 124 4.33 15.88 0.68
N GLU A 125 3.11 16.12 0.22
CA GLU A 125 1.96 16.44 1.09
C GLU A 125 1.71 15.30 2.09
N ILE A 126 1.80 14.05 1.61
CA ILE A 126 1.64 12.86 2.47
C ILE A 126 2.85 12.69 3.38
N ILE A 127 4.06 12.80 2.83
CA ILE A 127 5.32 12.64 3.58
C ILE A 127 5.39 13.59 4.78
N ILE A 128 5.11 14.88 4.56
CA ILE A 128 5.17 15.90 5.62
C ILE A 128 4.13 15.65 6.71
N ASN A 129 2.95 15.13 6.35
CA ASN A 129 1.85 14.92 7.27
C ASN A 129 1.75 13.47 7.80
N LEU A 130 2.70 12.60 7.45
CA LEU A 130 2.58 11.17 7.71
C LEU A 130 2.39 10.86 9.21
N GLU A 131 3.11 11.56 10.08
CA GLU A 131 2.97 11.38 11.54
C GLU A 131 1.52 11.63 12.00
N ASN A 132 0.90 12.70 11.52
CA ASN A 132 -0.49 13.03 11.86
C ASN A 132 -1.46 12.00 11.25
N ILE A 133 -1.24 11.61 9.99
CA ILE A 133 -2.05 10.60 9.29
C ILE A 133 -2.07 9.29 10.08
N LEU A 134 -0.91 8.88 10.62
CA LEU A 134 -0.78 7.64 11.38
C LEU A 134 -1.34 7.73 12.80
N LYS A 135 -1.39 8.92 13.41
CA LYS A 135 -1.90 9.13 14.77
C LYS A 135 -3.42 9.27 14.84
N GLU A 136 -4.06 9.75 13.78
CA GLU A 136 -5.51 9.88 13.76
C GLU A 136 -6.15 8.48 13.81
N GLU A 137 -6.73 8.14 14.94
CA GLU A 137 -7.66 7.01 15.09
C GLU A 137 -8.96 7.39 14.40
N ASP A 138 -9.47 6.48 13.60
CA ASP A 138 -10.76 6.64 12.89
C ASP A 138 -11.96 6.68 13.84
#